data_f122028afe91c59d4c26a3589ee420b0
#
_entry.id   f122028afe91c59d4c26a3589ee420b0
#
_cell.length_a   1.000
_cell.length_b   1.000
_cell.length_c   1.000
_cell.angle_alpha   90.00
_cell.angle_beta   90.00
_cell.angle_gamma   90.00
#
_symmetry.space_group_name_H-M   'P 1'
#
loop_
_entity.id
_entity.type
_entity.pdbx_description
1 polymer ?
#
loop_
_entity_poly.entity_id
_entity_poly.type
_entity_poly.pdbx_seq_one_letter_code
_entity_poly.pdbx_strand_id
1 'polypeptide(L)'
;PHPPHSARKVTLESLLQGETKMTTKFTRISFPISTLLGQIETGQLGLPELQRPFVWERAQVRDLMDSLYRGYPTGYLLFWQALPDQRSNPIGADAKQTSPTLLVVDGQQRLTSLFAVFKGAPVLSSKFQAEHIGIAFNPLRERFEVANNAIQKHPEWVSNISALLAGTQGSFSFINNFIEKLRGEREVTEEMADLIAANLQRLASLPSYTFSAIQLSHDLPVEEVSEIFVRVNSKGTQLKQADFILTLMSVYWDKGRKELEQFCQSAKTPSSVASPFNWFIEPSPDQLLRVAVGLGHRRAQLKYAYELLRGKDLESGEVSLETRAKNFEILKEAQADVVDLTNFSEFLKALQEAGFRSGKMITSRNSIVYSYLIFLIGRRDYGIDFKTLRAAVARWFLMCVLTSRYTGSPETQVEKDIRRFAEAANGAEFLATLDQIVRSQLTSDFWEVTLPEQLAWSGGYVPAMFAYFASLDLLGAKVLF
;
A
#
# COMPACT_ATOMS: atom_id res chain seq x y z
N PRO A 1 77.17 21.13 -0.33
CA PRO A 1 76.48 21.30 0.88
C PRO A 1 75.01 21.56 0.62
N HIS A 2 74.20 20.51 0.88
CA HIS A 2 72.73 20.59 0.88
C HIS A 2 72.28 20.89 2.30
N PRO A 3 71.24 21.72 2.52
CA PRO A 3 70.65 21.89 3.85
C PRO A 3 69.66 20.75 4.15
N PRO A 4 69.46 20.41 5.44
CA PRO A 4 68.67 19.23 5.84
C PRO A 4 67.16 19.49 5.79
N HIS A 5 66.43 18.46 5.37
CA HIS A 5 64.96 18.41 5.44
C HIS A 5 64.49 18.49 6.91
N SER A 6 63.73 19.53 7.23
CA SER A 6 63.01 19.63 8.51
C SER A 6 61.79 18.73 8.47
N ALA A 7 61.85 17.61 9.16
CA ALA A 7 60.70 16.76 9.50
C ALA A 7 59.78 17.54 10.46
N ARG A 8 58.56 17.91 9.95
CA ARG A 8 57.49 18.38 10.85
C ARG A 8 57.11 17.27 11.81
N LYS A 9 57.42 17.47 13.08
CA LYS A 9 56.86 16.67 14.16
C LYS A 9 55.34 16.91 14.20
N VAL A 10 54.56 15.96 13.70
CA VAL A 10 53.12 15.88 13.97
C VAL A 10 52.98 15.44 15.41
N THR A 11 52.58 16.33 16.28
CA THR A 11 52.32 16.06 17.70
C THR A 11 51.05 15.24 17.85
N LEU A 12 51.06 14.26 18.79
CA LEU A 12 49.90 13.40 19.10
C LEU A 12 48.64 14.19 19.45
N GLU A 13 48.76 15.45 19.88
CA GLU A 13 47.67 16.38 20.17
C GLU A 13 46.90 16.83 18.92
N SER A 14 47.57 16.90 17.74
CA SER A 14 46.86 17.23 16.48
C SER A 14 46.06 16.07 15.91
N LEU A 15 46.31 14.82 16.37
CA LEU A 15 45.53 13.63 15.97
C LEU A 15 44.34 13.39 16.92
N LEU A 16 44.35 13.98 18.13
CA LEU A 16 43.24 13.85 19.10
C LEU A 16 42.16 14.94 18.96
N GLN A 17 42.39 15.97 18.16
CA GLN A 17 41.38 17.01 17.87
C GLN A 17 40.37 16.64 16.75
N GLY A 18 40.47 15.44 16.22
CA GLY A 18 39.49 14.85 15.30
C GLY A 18 38.47 13.96 15.97
N GLU A 19 38.00 14.29 17.18
CA GLU A 19 36.77 13.69 17.71
C GLU A 19 35.63 14.14 16.80
N THR A 20 35.31 13.29 15.83
CA THR A 20 34.02 13.32 15.12
C THR A 20 32.97 13.05 16.20
N LYS A 21 32.47 14.11 16.88
CA LYS A 21 31.29 14.01 17.71
C LYS A 21 30.23 13.36 16.82
N MET A 22 29.87 12.10 17.13
CA MET A 22 28.69 11.48 16.55
C MET A 22 27.51 12.39 16.91
N THR A 23 27.13 13.26 15.96
CA THR A 23 25.92 14.07 16.10
C THR A 23 24.75 13.13 16.23
N THR A 24 24.07 13.17 17.35
CA THR A 24 22.91 12.35 17.62
C THR A 24 21.81 12.77 16.63
N LYS A 25 21.58 11.94 15.62
CA LYS A 25 20.60 12.18 14.55
C LYS A 25 19.15 12.09 15.03
N PHE A 26 18.93 11.74 16.29
CA PHE A 26 17.58 11.57 16.87
C PHE A 26 17.57 11.87 18.37
N THR A 27 16.37 12.20 18.86
CA THR A 27 16.08 12.31 20.29
C THR A 27 14.94 11.37 20.66
N ARG A 28 14.94 10.88 21.91
CA ARG A 28 13.80 10.12 22.46
C ARG A 28 12.89 11.09 23.19
N ILE A 29 11.61 11.02 22.89
CA ILE A 29 10.57 11.85 23.48
C ILE A 29 9.37 10.98 23.83
N SER A 30 8.47 11.51 24.65
CA SER A 30 7.25 10.80 25.03
C SER A 30 6.07 11.76 24.98
N PHE A 31 4.95 11.28 24.46
CA PHE A 31 3.72 12.07 24.32
C PHE A 31 2.51 11.32 24.87
N PRO A 32 1.67 11.94 25.70
CA PRO A 32 0.33 11.46 25.98
C PRO A 32 -0.50 11.41 24.68
N ILE A 33 -1.44 10.46 24.57
CA ILE A 33 -2.38 10.39 23.45
C ILE A 33 -3.10 11.72 23.26
N SER A 34 -3.58 12.33 24.34
CA SER A 34 -4.25 13.64 24.30
C SER A 34 -3.43 14.73 23.60
N THR A 35 -2.12 14.79 23.87
CA THR A 35 -1.20 15.73 23.21
C THR A 35 -1.06 15.44 21.73
N LEU A 36 -0.87 14.16 21.35
CA LEU A 36 -0.76 13.77 19.94
C LEU A 36 -2.02 14.12 19.16
N LEU A 37 -3.21 13.84 19.73
CA LEU A 37 -4.48 14.16 19.09
C LEU A 37 -4.68 15.69 18.96
N GLY A 38 -4.29 16.46 19.97
CA GLY A 38 -4.32 17.92 19.90
C GLY A 38 -3.38 18.48 18.83
N GLN A 39 -2.19 17.92 18.67
CA GLN A 39 -1.26 18.31 17.61
C GLN A 39 -1.77 17.94 16.20
N ILE A 40 -2.50 16.83 16.06
CA ILE A 40 -3.19 16.47 14.80
C ILE A 40 -4.30 17.51 14.49
N GLU A 41 -5.15 17.85 15.47
CA GLU A 41 -6.23 18.81 15.29
C GLU A 41 -5.75 20.22 14.95
N THR A 42 -4.62 20.64 15.51
CA THR A 42 -4.01 21.94 15.21
C THR A 42 -3.16 21.93 13.94
N GLY A 43 -2.96 20.79 13.32
CA GLY A 43 -2.10 20.63 12.13
C GLY A 43 -0.61 20.72 12.44
N GLN A 44 -0.19 20.68 13.70
CA GLN A 44 1.23 20.66 14.10
C GLN A 44 1.89 19.32 13.82
N LEU A 45 1.11 18.23 13.90
CA LEU A 45 1.54 16.89 13.53
C LEU A 45 0.88 16.52 12.19
N GLY A 46 1.69 16.31 11.17
CA GLY A 46 1.26 15.97 9.82
C GLY A 46 1.81 14.65 9.30
N LEU A 47 1.21 14.16 8.23
CA LEU A 47 1.74 13.05 7.47
C LEU A 47 2.63 13.61 6.36
N PRO A 48 3.89 13.17 6.22
CA PRO A 48 4.65 13.49 5.03
C PRO A 48 3.96 12.89 3.79
N GLU A 49 4.17 13.47 2.62
CA GLU A 49 3.63 12.93 1.36
C GLU A 49 4.08 11.48 1.08
N LEU A 50 5.05 10.99 1.85
CA LEU A 50 5.58 9.63 1.86
C LEU A 50 4.59 8.56 2.35
N GLN A 51 3.47 8.94 2.97
CA GLN A 51 2.61 8.01 3.71
C GLN A 51 1.43 7.53 2.85
N ARG A 52 1.04 6.27 3.09
CA ARG A 52 -0.07 5.60 2.42
C ARG A 52 -1.42 5.89 3.10
N PRO A 53 -2.56 5.71 2.39
CA PRO A 53 -3.89 5.81 2.98
C PRO A 53 -4.07 4.83 4.14
N PHE A 54 -5.11 5.04 4.94
CA PHE A 54 -5.47 4.14 6.04
C PHE A 54 -5.83 2.76 5.50
N VAL A 55 -5.07 1.73 5.93
CA VAL A 55 -5.20 0.35 5.43
C VAL A 55 -5.50 -0.67 6.54
N TRP A 56 -5.49 -0.26 7.82
CA TRP A 56 -5.81 -1.16 8.91
C TRP A 56 -7.26 -1.62 8.85
N GLU A 57 -7.46 -2.91 9.11
CA GLU A 57 -8.78 -3.46 9.32
C GLU A 57 -9.32 -3.05 10.71
N ARG A 58 -10.63 -2.99 10.83
CA ARG A 58 -11.30 -2.62 12.10
C ARG A 58 -10.88 -3.52 13.27
N ALA A 59 -10.57 -4.81 12.99
CA ALA A 59 -10.04 -5.73 13.99
C ALA A 59 -8.68 -5.28 14.56
N GLN A 60 -7.79 -4.76 13.72
CA GLN A 60 -6.48 -4.24 14.17
C GLN A 60 -6.64 -2.99 15.04
N VAL A 61 -7.65 -2.14 14.74
CA VAL A 61 -7.97 -0.99 15.59
C VAL A 61 -8.52 -1.45 16.95
N ARG A 62 -9.41 -2.45 16.97
CA ARG A 62 -9.88 -3.08 18.22
C ARG A 62 -8.71 -3.61 19.06
N ASP A 63 -7.79 -4.32 18.45
CA ASP A 63 -6.64 -4.92 19.12
C ASP A 63 -5.67 -3.86 19.67
N LEU A 64 -5.54 -2.71 18.98
CA LEU A 64 -4.82 -1.56 19.49
C LEU A 64 -5.50 -1.00 20.77
N MET A 65 -6.83 -0.83 20.76
CA MET A 65 -7.55 -0.34 21.94
C MET A 65 -7.44 -1.30 23.12
N ASP A 66 -7.53 -2.60 22.90
CA ASP A 66 -7.33 -3.63 23.93
C ASP A 66 -5.91 -3.58 24.51
N SER A 67 -4.89 -3.43 23.65
CA SER A 67 -3.49 -3.33 24.07
C SER A 67 -3.24 -2.08 24.92
N LEU A 68 -3.78 -0.93 24.54
CA LEU A 68 -3.68 0.32 25.30
C LEU A 68 -4.37 0.18 26.67
N TYR A 69 -5.57 -0.39 26.70
CA TYR A 69 -6.32 -0.61 27.91
C TYR A 69 -5.60 -1.54 28.89
N ARG A 70 -4.93 -2.59 28.39
CA ARG A 70 -4.11 -3.51 29.19
C ARG A 70 -2.75 -2.95 29.57
N GLY A 71 -2.35 -1.79 29.03
CA GLY A 71 -1.02 -1.20 29.25
C GLY A 71 0.10 -1.94 28.50
N TYR A 72 -0.23 -2.69 27.44
CA TYR A 72 0.75 -3.39 26.65
C TYR A 72 1.55 -2.42 25.76
N PRO A 73 2.83 -2.72 25.46
CA PRO A 73 3.64 -1.87 24.59
C PRO A 73 3.09 -1.94 23.15
N THR A 74 2.74 -0.78 22.60
CA THR A 74 2.19 -0.64 21.23
C THR A 74 3.25 -0.22 20.21
N GLY A 75 4.54 -0.26 20.58
CA GLY A 75 5.66 0.13 19.73
C GLY A 75 5.98 1.62 19.79
N TYR A 76 7.09 2.00 19.16
CA TYR A 76 7.53 3.39 19.08
C TYR A 76 6.82 4.12 17.94
N LEU A 77 6.66 5.45 18.12
CA LEU A 77 6.37 6.35 17.02
C LEU A 77 7.68 6.92 16.48
N LEU A 78 7.76 7.18 15.19
CA LEU A 78 8.91 7.82 14.56
C LEU A 78 8.45 9.12 13.93
N PHE A 79 9.01 10.24 14.39
CA PHE A 79 8.73 11.57 13.88
C PHE A 79 9.96 12.17 13.21
N TRP A 80 9.72 13.05 12.27
CA TRP A 80 10.74 13.90 11.66
C TRP A 80 10.37 15.36 11.89
N GLN A 81 11.30 16.14 12.39
CA GLN A 81 11.10 17.57 12.60
C GLN A 81 11.08 18.28 11.23
N ALA A 82 9.94 18.91 10.92
CA ALA A 82 9.74 19.55 9.63
C ALA A 82 10.41 20.93 9.56
N LEU A 83 10.92 21.29 8.38
CA LEU A 83 11.22 22.67 8.03
C LEU A 83 9.96 23.37 7.52
N PRO A 84 9.84 24.72 7.64
CA PRO A 84 8.64 25.47 7.30
C PRO A 84 8.07 25.25 5.88
N ASP A 85 8.91 24.83 4.94
CA ASP A 85 8.53 24.65 3.52
C ASP A 85 8.27 23.19 3.10
N GLN A 86 8.26 22.24 4.05
CA GLN A 86 8.00 20.83 3.72
C GLN A 86 6.52 20.56 3.52
N ARG A 87 6.19 19.98 2.36
CA ARG A 87 4.82 19.57 2.03
C ARG A 87 4.38 18.38 2.88
N SER A 88 3.15 18.43 3.37
CA SER A 88 2.56 17.37 4.20
C SER A 88 1.07 17.22 3.93
N ASN A 89 0.56 16.01 4.16
CA ASN A 89 -0.86 15.73 4.10
C ASN A 89 -1.47 15.78 5.51
N PRO A 90 -2.66 16.37 5.68
CA PRO A 90 -3.35 16.40 6.96
C PRO A 90 -3.84 15.00 7.36
N ILE A 91 -3.96 14.75 8.66
CA ILE A 91 -4.62 13.57 9.21
C ILE A 91 -6.10 13.92 9.39
N GLY A 92 -7.00 13.18 8.74
CA GLY A 92 -8.44 13.44 8.75
C GLY A 92 -8.94 14.32 7.60
N ALA A 93 -10.26 14.36 7.39
CA ALA A 93 -10.88 15.03 6.24
C ALA A 93 -10.92 16.57 6.36
N ASP A 94 -10.84 17.13 7.58
CA ASP A 94 -11.09 18.55 7.88
C ASP A 94 -9.87 19.31 8.44
N ALA A 95 -8.64 18.83 8.22
CA ALA A 95 -7.45 19.43 8.81
C ALA A 95 -7.14 20.81 8.22
N LYS A 96 -6.96 21.81 9.10
CA LYS A 96 -6.58 23.17 8.74
C LYS A 96 -5.20 23.21 8.10
N GLN A 97 -5.05 24.01 7.04
CA GLN A 97 -3.78 24.22 6.33
C GLN A 97 -2.77 25.02 7.19
N THR A 98 -2.11 24.34 8.13
CA THR A 98 -0.93 24.87 8.82
C THR A 98 0.26 23.99 8.48
N SER A 99 1.43 24.59 8.23
CA SER A 99 2.66 23.83 8.03
C SER A 99 2.97 23.06 9.31
N PRO A 100 3.04 21.72 9.28
CA PRO A 100 3.31 20.93 10.47
C PRO A 100 4.74 21.14 10.96
N THR A 101 4.92 21.06 12.26
CA THR A 101 6.24 21.11 12.90
C THR A 101 6.86 19.72 13.05
N LEU A 102 6.03 18.69 13.06
CA LEU A 102 6.44 17.27 13.12
C LEU A 102 5.73 16.48 12.03
N LEU A 103 6.48 15.62 11.37
CA LEU A 103 5.99 14.68 10.36
C LEU A 103 6.06 13.24 10.89
N VAL A 104 4.99 12.48 10.70
CA VAL A 104 4.94 11.06 11.13
C VAL A 104 5.68 10.20 10.12
N VAL A 105 6.83 9.67 10.48
CA VAL A 105 7.61 8.74 9.65
C VAL A 105 7.14 7.30 9.85
N ASP A 106 6.90 6.86 11.11
CA ASP A 106 6.26 5.57 11.42
C ASP A 106 5.23 5.72 12.54
N GLY A 107 4.22 4.86 12.51
CA GLY A 107 3.09 4.88 13.44
C GLY A 107 1.83 5.57 12.90
N GLN A 108 1.79 5.94 11.61
CA GLN A 108 0.64 6.57 10.97
C GLN A 108 -0.67 5.83 11.24
N GLN A 109 -0.70 4.50 10.99
CA GLN A 109 -1.92 3.72 11.15
C GLN A 109 -2.43 3.74 12.59
N ARG A 110 -1.52 3.71 13.57
CA ARG A 110 -1.86 3.83 15.00
C ARG A 110 -2.44 5.20 15.31
N LEU A 111 -1.79 6.27 14.88
CA LEU A 111 -2.25 7.65 15.12
C LEU A 111 -3.59 7.93 14.45
N THR A 112 -3.77 7.48 13.20
CA THR A 112 -5.05 7.60 12.49
C THR A 112 -6.15 6.80 13.19
N SER A 113 -5.87 5.59 13.70
CA SER A 113 -6.81 4.80 14.50
C SER A 113 -7.21 5.50 15.79
N LEU A 114 -6.23 6.06 16.51
CA LEU A 114 -6.48 6.83 17.72
C LEU A 114 -7.34 8.06 17.42
N PHE A 115 -7.00 8.80 16.38
CA PHE A 115 -7.79 9.96 15.98
C PHE A 115 -9.24 9.60 15.64
N ALA A 116 -9.44 8.54 14.84
CA ALA A 116 -10.75 8.04 14.47
C ALA A 116 -11.59 7.63 15.70
N VAL A 117 -11.00 6.84 16.61
CA VAL A 117 -11.73 6.31 17.77
C VAL A 117 -11.93 7.35 18.86
N PHE A 118 -10.91 8.15 19.20
CA PHE A 118 -11.00 9.12 20.30
C PHE A 118 -11.83 10.36 19.93
N LYS A 119 -11.82 10.75 18.65
CA LYS A 119 -12.58 11.93 18.18
C LYS A 119 -13.87 11.57 17.45
N GLY A 120 -14.11 10.28 17.18
CA GLY A 120 -15.24 9.85 16.35
C GLY A 120 -15.14 10.36 14.90
N ALA A 121 -13.94 10.76 14.45
CA ALA A 121 -13.71 11.35 13.15
C ALA A 121 -13.68 10.28 12.04
N PRO A 122 -14.18 10.58 10.82
CA PRO A 122 -14.03 9.69 9.69
C PRO A 122 -12.56 9.62 9.24
N VAL A 123 -12.16 8.46 8.74
CA VAL A 123 -10.86 8.24 8.10
C VAL A 123 -11.04 7.92 6.63
N LEU A 124 -10.07 8.30 5.79
CA LEU A 124 -10.05 7.92 4.39
C LEU A 124 -9.48 6.50 4.26
N SER A 125 -10.34 5.57 3.88
CA SER A 125 -9.95 4.18 3.60
C SER A 125 -9.05 4.07 2.37
N SER A 126 -8.47 2.89 2.13
CA SER A 126 -7.72 2.59 0.89
C SER A 126 -8.54 2.76 -0.39
N LYS A 127 -9.86 2.85 -0.26
CA LYS A 127 -10.81 3.14 -1.36
C LYS A 127 -11.13 4.62 -1.50
N PHE A 128 -10.45 5.51 -0.76
CA PHE A 128 -10.71 6.95 -0.71
C PHE A 128 -12.16 7.31 -0.30
N GLN A 129 -12.79 6.45 0.50
CA GLN A 129 -14.10 6.69 1.07
C GLN A 129 -13.94 7.06 2.55
N ALA A 130 -14.73 8.03 3.00
CA ALA A 130 -14.79 8.38 4.41
C ALA A 130 -15.52 7.26 5.18
N GLU A 131 -14.83 6.65 6.14
CA GLU A 131 -15.36 5.56 6.96
C GLU A 131 -15.24 5.89 8.43
N HIS A 132 -16.29 5.60 9.22
CA HIS A 132 -16.24 5.67 10.67
C HIS A 132 -15.83 4.31 11.26
N ILE A 133 -14.92 4.36 12.24
CA ILE A 133 -14.45 3.18 12.95
C ILE A 133 -15.13 3.13 14.32
N GLY A 134 -16.14 2.30 14.44
CA GLY A 134 -16.82 2.06 15.72
C GLY A 134 -16.16 0.91 16.48
N ILE A 135 -15.70 1.16 17.69
CA ILE A 135 -15.20 0.16 18.64
C ILE A 135 -16.12 0.14 19.87
N ALA A 136 -16.57 -1.05 20.24
CA ALA A 136 -17.40 -1.28 21.40
C ALA A 136 -16.59 -1.88 22.56
N PHE A 137 -17.05 -1.66 23.78
CA PHE A 137 -16.44 -2.19 24.99
C PHE A 137 -17.48 -2.77 25.94
N ASN A 138 -17.25 -3.98 26.46
CA ASN A 138 -18.03 -4.58 27.54
C ASN A 138 -17.28 -4.39 28.86
N PRO A 139 -17.77 -3.53 29.77
CA PRO A 139 -17.05 -3.24 31.01
C PRO A 139 -17.12 -4.37 32.05
N LEU A 140 -18.09 -5.31 31.95
CA LEU A 140 -18.15 -6.47 32.84
C LEU A 140 -17.13 -7.54 32.49
N ARG A 141 -16.78 -7.65 31.20
CA ARG A 141 -15.86 -8.69 30.69
C ARG A 141 -14.51 -8.12 30.26
N GLU A 142 -14.29 -6.82 30.36
CA GLU A 142 -13.12 -6.09 29.87
C GLU A 142 -12.76 -6.47 28.42
N ARG A 143 -13.77 -6.48 27.55
CA ARG A 143 -13.62 -6.99 26.18
C ARG A 143 -13.96 -5.92 25.16
N PHE A 144 -13.08 -5.77 24.17
CA PHE A 144 -13.29 -4.91 22.99
C PHE A 144 -13.81 -5.70 21.80
N GLU A 145 -14.71 -5.12 21.02
CA GLU A 145 -15.20 -5.68 19.76
C GLU A 145 -15.41 -4.57 18.72
N VAL A 146 -15.41 -4.96 17.45
CA VAL A 146 -15.84 -4.07 16.38
C VAL A 146 -17.35 -3.86 16.49
N ALA A 147 -17.79 -2.61 16.51
CA ALA A 147 -19.20 -2.27 16.63
C ALA A 147 -20.04 -2.89 15.50
N ASN A 148 -21.15 -3.52 15.85
CA ASN A 148 -22.10 -4.11 14.92
C ASN A 148 -23.52 -4.00 15.47
N ASN A 149 -24.54 -4.31 14.65
CA ASN A 149 -25.94 -4.16 15.01
C ASN A 149 -26.36 -5.02 16.23
N ALA A 150 -25.73 -6.17 16.46
CA ALA A 150 -26.03 -7.02 17.62
C ALA A 150 -25.50 -6.37 18.90
N ILE A 151 -24.26 -5.90 18.89
CA ILE A 151 -23.62 -5.21 20.01
C ILE A 151 -24.36 -3.89 20.34
N GLN A 152 -24.81 -3.15 19.33
CA GLN A 152 -25.55 -1.88 19.54
C GLN A 152 -26.85 -2.08 20.34
N LYS A 153 -27.49 -3.26 20.24
CA LYS A 153 -28.71 -3.59 20.94
C LYS A 153 -28.49 -4.27 22.29
N HIS A 154 -27.26 -4.64 22.60
CA HIS A 154 -26.96 -5.41 23.81
C HIS A 154 -26.61 -4.48 24.97
N PRO A 155 -27.37 -4.48 26.09
CA PRO A 155 -27.25 -3.48 27.14
C PRO A 155 -25.91 -3.48 27.91
N GLU A 156 -25.20 -4.62 27.93
CA GLU A 156 -23.88 -4.74 28.61
C GLU A 156 -22.73 -4.07 27.81
N TRP A 157 -23.01 -3.58 26.62
CA TRP A 157 -21.97 -3.00 25.78
C TRP A 157 -22.09 -1.48 25.69
N VAL A 158 -20.98 -0.79 25.90
CA VAL A 158 -20.78 0.53 25.33
C VAL A 158 -20.60 0.34 23.83
N SER A 159 -21.63 0.64 23.06
CA SER A 159 -21.69 0.34 21.62
C SER A 159 -20.64 1.08 20.77
N ASN A 160 -20.17 2.24 21.26
CA ASN A 160 -19.07 3.01 20.66
C ASN A 160 -18.34 3.79 21.78
N ILE A 161 -17.08 3.46 22.01
CA ILE A 161 -16.25 4.07 23.04
C ILE A 161 -15.90 5.54 22.75
N SER A 162 -16.04 5.99 21.49
CA SER A 162 -15.79 7.39 21.11
C SER A 162 -16.62 8.37 21.94
N ALA A 163 -17.85 8.00 22.33
CA ALA A 163 -18.71 8.84 23.15
C ALA A 163 -18.11 9.17 24.53
N LEU A 164 -17.38 8.22 25.13
CA LEU A 164 -16.66 8.40 26.39
C LEU A 164 -15.32 9.12 26.19
N LEU A 165 -14.57 8.73 25.16
CA LEU A 165 -13.20 9.21 24.93
C LEU A 165 -13.14 10.63 24.35
N ALA A 166 -14.16 11.06 23.59
CA ALA A 166 -14.26 12.42 23.05
C ALA A 166 -14.51 13.50 24.13
N GLY A 167 -14.87 13.07 25.34
CA GLY A 167 -15.07 13.98 26.47
C GLY A 167 -16.27 14.93 26.36
N THR A 168 -17.19 14.68 25.42
CA THR A 168 -18.38 15.51 25.18
C THR A 168 -19.38 15.47 26.35
N GLN A 169 -19.38 14.38 27.09
CA GLN A 169 -20.05 14.22 28.37
C GLN A 169 -18.97 13.94 29.43
N GLY A 170 -19.07 14.52 30.59
CA GLY A 170 -18.16 14.18 31.68
C GLY A 170 -18.18 12.66 31.95
N SER A 171 -17.02 12.05 32.14
CA SER A 171 -16.90 10.59 32.32
C SER A 171 -17.78 10.05 33.45
N PHE A 172 -17.92 10.80 34.53
CA PHE A 172 -18.81 10.46 35.65
C PHE A 172 -20.30 10.36 35.22
N SER A 173 -20.80 11.34 34.50
CA SER A 173 -22.18 11.34 33.99
C SER A 173 -22.39 10.19 32.98
N PHE A 174 -21.44 9.90 32.12
CA PHE A 174 -21.50 8.80 31.17
C PHE A 174 -21.59 7.44 31.90
N ILE A 175 -20.74 7.23 32.90
CA ILE A 175 -20.68 5.99 33.68
C ILE A 175 -22.01 5.76 34.42
N ASN A 176 -22.51 6.78 35.12
CA ASN A 176 -23.78 6.68 35.82
C ASN A 176 -24.95 6.38 34.89
N ASN A 177 -25.03 7.08 33.75
CA ASN A 177 -26.07 6.83 32.75
C ASN A 177 -26.00 5.40 32.18
N PHE A 178 -24.81 4.86 31.99
CA PHE A 178 -24.64 3.48 31.53
C PHE A 178 -25.16 2.47 32.58
N ILE A 179 -24.80 2.67 33.85
CA ILE A 179 -25.23 1.80 34.94
C ILE A 179 -26.75 1.89 35.13
N GLU A 180 -27.33 3.07 35.12
CA GLU A 180 -28.80 3.23 35.25
C GLU A 180 -29.55 2.60 34.07
N LYS A 181 -29.05 2.74 32.87
CA LYS A 181 -29.61 2.07 31.69
C LYS A 181 -29.56 0.55 31.85
N LEU A 182 -28.44 0.02 32.34
CA LEU A 182 -28.28 -1.42 32.53
C LEU A 182 -29.22 -1.95 33.64
N ARG A 183 -29.43 -1.16 34.73
CA ARG A 183 -30.39 -1.47 35.81
C ARG A 183 -31.83 -1.55 35.28
N GLY A 184 -32.17 -0.82 34.25
CA GLY A 184 -33.47 -0.89 33.57
C GLY A 184 -33.72 -2.17 32.78
N GLU A 185 -32.64 -2.87 32.40
CA GLU A 185 -32.70 -4.07 31.53
C GLU A 185 -32.42 -5.36 32.30
N ARG A 186 -31.70 -5.29 33.44
CA ARG A 186 -31.35 -6.46 34.27
C ARG A 186 -31.00 -6.03 35.71
N GLU A 187 -30.96 -7.02 36.61
CA GLU A 187 -30.45 -6.82 37.95
C GLU A 187 -28.96 -6.51 37.93
N VAL A 188 -28.53 -5.42 38.58
CA VAL A 188 -27.14 -4.98 38.73
C VAL A 188 -26.87 -4.79 40.21
N THR A 189 -26.01 -5.65 40.77
CA THR A 189 -25.58 -5.55 42.18
C THR A 189 -24.62 -4.35 42.32
N GLU A 190 -24.44 -3.84 43.54
CA GLU A 190 -23.49 -2.75 43.80
C GLU A 190 -22.04 -3.14 43.40
N GLU A 191 -21.63 -4.39 43.66
CA GLU A 191 -20.30 -4.93 43.23
C GLU A 191 -20.15 -4.88 41.70
N MET A 192 -21.22 -5.21 40.95
CA MET A 192 -21.19 -5.08 39.47
C MET A 192 -21.15 -3.62 39.05
N ALA A 193 -21.86 -2.72 39.73
CA ALA A 193 -21.83 -1.30 39.42
C ALA A 193 -20.44 -0.72 39.66
N ASP A 194 -19.78 -1.07 40.77
CA ASP A 194 -18.43 -0.67 41.09
C ASP A 194 -17.41 -1.19 40.06
N LEU A 195 -17.53 -2.45 39.65
CA LEU A 195 -16.68 -3.04 38.61
C LEU A 195 -16.84 -2.30 37.28
N ILE A 196 -18.09 -2.04 36.86
CA ILE A 196 -18.39 -1.29 35.64
C ILE A 196 -17.77 0.11 35.73
N ALA A 197 -17.97 0.79 36.86
CA ALA A 197 -17.45 2.15 37.07
C ALA A 197 -15.90 2.17 36.98
N ALA A 198 -15.23 1.24 37.66
CA ALA A 198 -13.77 1.13 37.64
C ALA A 198 -13.24 0.89 36.20
N ASN A 199 -13.87 -0.06 35.46
CA ASN A 199 -13.43 -0.41 34.11
C ASN A 199 -13.71 0.70 33.10
N LEU A 200 -14.83 1.42 33.20
CA LEU A 200 -15.11 2.58 32.37
C LEU A 200 -14.24 3.78 32.73
N GLN A 201 -13.90 3.99 34.02
CA GLN A 201 -12.95 5.01 34.43
C GLN A 201 -11.54 4.71 33.88
N ARG A 202 -11.11 3.45 33.91
CA ARG A 202 -9.87 3.01 33.28
C ARG A 202 -9.88 3.27 31.77
N LEU A 203 -10.98 2.97 31.08
CA LEU A 203 -11.14 3.31 29.67
C LEU A 203 -11.06 4.83 29.43
N ALA A 204 -11.73 5.63 30.27
CA ALA A 204 -11.71 7.10 30.19
C ALA A 204 -10.32 7.69 30.44
N SER A 205 -9.40 6.98 31.09
CA SER A 205 -8.02 7.42 31.34
C SER A 205 -7.07 7.18 30.17
N LEU A 206 -7.46 6.48 29.11
CA LEU A 206 -6.61 6.21 27.94
C LEU A 206 -6.00 7.46 27.28
N PRO A 207 -6.62 8.65 27.28
CA PRO A 207 -5.98 9.86 26.77
C PRO A 207 -4.64 10.21 27.46
N SER A 208 -4.43 9.74 28.69
CA SER A 208 -3.18 9.93 29.43
C SER A 208 -2.11 8.86 29.13
N TYR A 209 -2.45 7.79 28.41
CA TYR A 209 -1.45 6.80 28.00
C TYR A 209 -0.33 7.45 27.19
N THR A 210 0.91 7.13 27.52
CA THR A 210 2.09 7.77 26.94
C THR A 210 2.76 6.90 25.91
N PHE A 211 2.86 7.40 24.68
CA PHE A 211 3.68 6.79 23.63
C PHE A 211 5.12 7.24 23.73
N SER A 212 6.04 6.28 23.64
CA SER A 212 7.45 6.57 23.38
C SER A 212 7.66 6.86 21.91
N ALA A 213 8.37 7.91 21.59
CA ALA A 213 8.66 8.33 20.24
C ALA A 213 10.16 8.62 20.04
N ILE A 214 10.59 8.43 18.80
CA ILE A 214 11.91 8.84 18.31
C ILE A 214 11.68 10.00 17.35
N GLN A 215 12.31 11.14 17.63
CA GLN A 215 12.27 12.31 16.77
C GLN A 215 13.58 12.46 16.02
N LEU A 216 13.52 12.39 14.70
CA LEU A 216 14.62 12.67 13.81
C LEU A 216 14.85 14.18 13.70
N SER A 217 16.12 14.59 13.59
CA SER A 217 16.51 15.99 13.49
C SER A 217 16.07 16.58 12.13
N HIS A 218 15.80 17.91 12.12
CA HIS A 218 15.40 18.66 10.92
C HIS A 218 16.51 18.79 9.88
N ASP A 219 17.78 18.68 10.28
CA ASP A 219 18.96 18.74 9.42
C ASP A 219 19.23 17.44 8.63
N LEU A 220 18.49 16.37 8.94
CA LEU A 220 18.55 15.15 8.14
C LEU A 220 17.93 15.37 6.75
N PRO A 221 18.67 15.05 5.68
CA PRO A 221 18.12 15.11 4.33
C PRO A 221 16.99 14.09 4.16
N VAL A 222 16.01 14.41 3.30
CA VAL A 222 14.83 13.57 3.04
C VAL A 222 15.23 12.14 2.64
N GLU A 223 16.32 12.01 1.91
CA GLU A 223 16.90 10.73 1.49
C GLU A 223 17.27 9.84 2.68
N GLU A 224 17.93 10.42 3.67
CA GLU A 224 18.35 9.70 4.88
C GLU A 224 17.14 9.33 5.74
N VAL A 225 16.16 10.22 5.86
CA VAL A 225 14.88 9.94 6.53
C VAL A 225 14.15 8.79 5.84
N SER A 226 14.11 8.78 4.50
CA SER A 226 13.52 7.68 3.73
C SER A 226 14.25 6.36 3.94
N GLU A 227 15.58 6.38 4.03
CA GLU A 227 16.37 5.18 4.32
C GLU A 227 16.11 4.65 5.75
N ILE A 228 16.03 5.54 6.74
CA ILE A 228 15.67 5.19 8.12
C ILE A 228 14.26 4.57 8.16
N PHE A 229 13.29 5.18 7.46
CA PHE A 229 11.93 4.66 7.35
C PHE A 229 11.90 3.23 6.80
N VAL A 230 12.61 2.98 5.70
CA VAL A 230 12.72 1.65 5.09
C VAL A 230 13.34 0.64 6.07
N ARG A 231 14.43 1.00 6.74
CA ARG A 231 15.13 0.12 7.70
C ARG A 231 14.30 -0.21 8.93
N VAL A 232 13.59 0.77 9.48
CA VAL A 232 12.73 0.59 10.65
C VAL A 232 11.55 -0.32 10.31
N ASN A 233 10.91 -0.11 9.17
CA ASN A 233 9.73 -0.87 8.74
C ASN A 233 10.07 -2.27 8.19
N SER A 234 11.32 -2.54 7.77
CA SER A 234 11.72 -3.83 7.22
C SER A 234 11.59 -5.01 8.21
N LYS A 235 11.52 -4.73 9.51
CA LYS A 235 11.39 -5.73 10.59
C LYS A 235 9.98 -5.83 11.20
N GLY A 236 9.04 -4.96 10.78
CA GLY A 236 7.64 -4.96 11.23
C GLY A 236 6.70 -5.70 10.27
N THR A 237 5.44 -5.24 10.15
CA THR A 237 4.53 -5.69 9.10
C THR A 237 5.21 -5.49 7.76
N GLN A 238 5.51 -6.57 7.03
CA GLN A 238 6.28 -6.50 5.78
C GLN A 238 5.63 -5.48 4.83
N LEU A 239 6.25 -4.30 4.72
CA LEU A 239 5.95 -3.38 3.66
C LEU A 239 6.23 -4.08 2.33
N LYS A 240 5.27 -4.03 1.42
CA LYS A 240 5.48 -4.55 0.08
C LYS A 240 6.60 -3.73 -0.58
N GLN A 241 7.43 -4.36 -1.38
CA GLN A 241 8.53 -3.67 -2.08
C GLN A 241 8.02 -2.49 -2.95
N ALA A 242 6.79 -2.57 -3.44
CA ALA A 242 6.14 -1.46 -4.12
C ALA A 242 5.98 -0.21 -3.24
N ASP A 243 5.68 -0.38 -1.95
CA ASP A 243 5.51 0.74 -1.02
C ASP A 243 6.83 1.53 -0.86
N PHE A 244 7.99 0.85 -0.91
CA PHE A 244 9.28 1.52 -0.88
C PHE A 244 9.56 2.35 -2.13
N ILE A 245 9.17 1.85 -3.31
CA ILE A 245 9.33 2.58 -4.57
C ILE A 245 8.37 3.77 -4.61
N LEU A 246 7.12 3.60 -4.21
CA LEU A 246 6.16 4.70 -4.10
C LEU A 246 6.63 5.77 -3.11
N THR A 247 7.33 5.37 -2.04
CA THR A 247 7.99 6.30 -1.12
C THR A 247 9.11 7.07 -1.81
N LEU A 248 10.00 6.43 -2.56
CA LEU A 248 11.02 7.13 -3.34
C LEU A 248 10.40 8.08 -4.37
N MET A 249 9.33 7.66 -5.04
CA MET A 249 8.60 8.53 -5.98
C MET A 249 8.05 9.77 -5.30
N SER A 250 7.52 9.68 -4.08
CA SER A 250 7.01 10.86 -3.38
C SER A 250 8.08 11.89 -3.05
N VAL A 251 9.34 11.45 -2.90
CA VAL A 251 10.50 12.33 -2.66
C VAL A 251 11.03 12.94 -3.95
N TYR A 252 11.23 12.10 -4.97
CA TYR A 252 11.94 12.50 -6.18
C TYR A 252 11.03 12.83 -7.35
N TRP A 253 9.78 12.33 -7.33
CA TRP A 253 8.81 12.51 -8.42
C TRP A 253 7.36 12.32 -7.91
N ASP A 254 6.92 13.13 -6.96
CA ASP A 254 5.57 13.05 -6.36
C ASP A 254 4.43 13.16 -7.40
N LYS A 255 4.64 13.97 -8.45
CA LYS A 255 3.67 14.07 -9.56
C LYS A 255 3.36 12.70 -10.15
N GLY A 256 4.36 11.84 -10.40
CA GLY A 256 4.14 10.51 -10.96
C GLY A 256 3.40 9.58 -10.01
N ARG A 257 3.69 9.65 -8.72
CA ARG A 257 2.95 8.90 -7.71
C ARG A 257 1.46 9.30 -7.71
N LYS A 258 1.18 10.61 -7.69
CA LYS A 258 -0.19 11.14 -7.75
C LYS A 258 -0.93 10.75 -9.02
N GLU A 259 -0.26 10.74 -10.17
CA GLU A 259 -0.83 10.28 -11.44
C GLU A 259 -1.27 8.81 -11.39
N LEU A 260 -0.44 7.91 -10.81
CA LEU A 260 -0.82 6.51 -10.60
C LEU A 260 -2.05 6.38 -9.69
N GLU A 261 -2.06 7.10 -8.57
CA GLU A 261 -3.18 7.09 -7.62
C GLU A 261 -4.47 7.62 -8.28
N GLN A 262 -4.39 8.72 -9.01
CA GLN A 262 -5.52 9.33 -9.70
C GLN A 262 -6.06 8.42 -10.81
N PHE A 263 -5.20 7.78 -11.59
CA PHE A 263 -5.60 6.79 -12.59
C PHE A 263 -6.37 5.63 -11.94
N CYS A 264 -5.83 5.08 -10.85
CA CYS A 264 -6.47 3.99 -10.10
C CYS A 264 -7.81 4.42 -9.49
N GLN A 265 -7.92 5.66 -8.99
CA GLN A 265 -9.17 6.20 -8.47
C GLN A 265 -10.22 6.35 -9.58
N SER A 266 -9.81 6.91 -10.72
CA SER A 266 -10.70 7.11 -11.87
C SER A 266 -11.15 5.78 -12.51
N ALA A 267 -10.44 4.68 -12.28
CA ALA A 267 -10.82 3.35 -12.75
C ALA A 267 -11.97 2.71 -11.94
N LYS A 268 -12.34 3.27 -10.76
CA LYS A 268 -13.35 2.67 -9.88
C LYS A 268 -14.79 3.07 -10.18
N THR A 269 -14.99 4.24 -10.76
CA THR A 269 -16.33 4.80 -10.99
C THR A 269 -16.54 5.15 -12.44
N PRO A 270 -17.74 4.86 -13.00
CA PRO A 270 -18.09 5.30 -14.35
C PRO A 270 -17.96 6.82 -14.47
N SER A 271 -17.51 7.27 -15.64
CA SER A 271 -17.33 8.69 -15.96
C SER A 271 -17.98 9.02 -17.30
N SER A 272 -18.49 10.23 -17.45
CA SER A 272 -18.99 10.77 -18.71
C SER A 272 -17.88 11.21 -19.68
N VAL A 273 -16.65 11.33 -19.19
CA VAL A 273 -15.45 11.62 -19.98
C VAL A 273 -14.56 10.40 -20.08
N ALA A 274 -13.60 10.42 -21.01
CA ALA A 274 -12.64 9.33 -21.16
C ALA A 274 -11.94 9.06 -19.81
N SER A 275 -12.02 7.81 -19.35
CA SER A 275 -11.49 7.38 -18.06
C SER A 275 -11.03 5.93 -18.14
N PRO A 276 -10.18 5.46 -17.22
CA PRO A 276 -9.74 4.07 -17.17
C PRO A 276 -10.78 3.12 -16.58
N PHE A 277 -12.01 3.57 -16.31
CA PHE A 277 -13.08 2.72 -15.78
C PHE A 277 -13.36 1.54 -16.70
N ASN A 278 -13.47 0.33 -16.12
CA ASN A 278 -13.71 -0.90 -16.84
C ASN A 278 -14.28 -2.01 -15.92
N TRP A 279 -14.73 -3.12 -16.52
CA TRP A 279 -15.34 -4.25 -15.81
C TRP A 279 -14.35 -5.41 -15.50
N PHE A 280 -13.07 -5.27 -15.86
CA PHE A 280 -12.07 -6.32 -15.71
C PHE A 280 -11.23 -6.19 -14.45
N ILE A 281 -10.72 -5.00 -14.19
CA ILE A 281 -9.79 -4.76 -13.08
C ILE A 281 -9.98 -3.34 -12.53
N GLU A 282 -9.98 -3.24 -11.20
CA GLU A 282 -9.67 -2.01 -10.49
C GLU A 282 -8.18 -2.03 -10.19
N PRO A 283 -7.34 -1.37 -11.00
CA PRO A 283 -5.91 -1.40 -10.80
C PRO A 283 -5.55 -0.69 -9.49
N SER A 284 -4.45 -1.14 -8.87
CA SER A 284 -3.85 -0.46 -7.71
C SER A 284 -2.51 0.19 -8.13
N PRO A 285 -2.05 1.22 -7.40
CA PRO A 285 -0.79 1.89 -7.73
C PRO A 285 0.40 0.93 -7.80
N ASP A 286 0.45 -0.08 -6.92
CA ASP A 286 1.51 -1.10 -6.93
C ASP A 286 1.48 -1.97 -8.20
N GLN A 287 0.30 -2.27 -8.74
CA GLN A 287 0.16 -3.04 -9.97
C GLN A 287 0.62 -2.23 -11.19
N LEU A 288 0.20 -0.97 -11.32
CA LEU A 288 0.65 -0.10 -12.41
C LEU A 288 2.14 0.22 -12.31
N LEU A 289 2.66 0.42 -11.10
CA LEU A 289 4.09 0.58 -10.86
C LEU A 289 4.89 -0.64 -11.34
N ARG A 290 4.41 -1.87 -11.10
CA ARG A 290 5.03 -3.09 -11.60
C ARG A 290 5.10 -3.12 -13.12
N VAL A 291 4.05 -2.66 -13.79
CA VAL A 291 4.03 -2.53 -15.26
C VAL A 291 5.05 -1.48 -15.71
N ALA A 292 5.09 -0.31 -15.08
CA ALA A 292 6.03 0.76 -15.44
C ALA A 292 7.49 0.35 -15.23
N VAL A 293 7.80 -0.30 -14.11
CA VAL A 293 9.13 -0.85 -13.82
C VAL A 293 9.51 -1.93 -14.84
N GLY A 294 8.60 -2.86 -15.13
CA GLY A 294 8.82 -3.91 -16.12
C GLY A 294 9.05 -3.35 -17.52
N LEU A 295 8.32 -2.30 -17.90
CA LEU A 295 8.45 -1.64 -19.19
C LEU A 295 9.72 -0.80 -19.30
N GLY A 296 10.08 -0.02 -18.27
CA GLY A 296 11.21 0.89 -18.30
C GLY A 296 12.54 0.19 -18.01
N HIS A 297 12.60 -0.56 -16.91
CA HIS A 297 13.84 -1.15 -16.41
C HIS A 297 14.03 -2.61 -16.81
N ARG A 298 13.08 -3.24 -17.48
CA ARG A 298 13.10 -4.67 -17.83
C ARG A 298 13.29 -5.58 -16.61
N ARG A 299 12.73 -5.18 -15.48
CA ARG A 299 12.79 -5.90 -14.21
C ARG A 299 11.38 -6.15 -13.67
N ALA A 300 11.09 -7.38 -13.31
CA ALA A 300 9.83 -7.72 -12.64
C ALA A 300 10.00 -7.75 -11.11
N GLN A 301 11.21 -8.07 -10.63
CA GLN A 301 11.50 -8.11 -9.20
C GLN A 301 11.74 -6.68 -8.68
N LEU A 302 10.78 -6.18 -7.93
CA LEU A 302 10.80 -4.81 -7.43
C LEU A 302 12.00 -4.47 -6.51
N LYS A 303 12.65 -5.47 -5.91
CA LYS A 303 13.89 -5.26 -5.14
C LYS A 303 15.01 -4.64 -5.99
N TYR A 304 15.15 -5.06 -7.24
CA TYR A 304 16.14 -4.49 -8.16
C TYR A 304 15.72 -3.10 -8.65
N ALA A 305 14.42 -2.92 -8.90
CA ALA A 305 13.89 -1.60 -9.24
C ALA A 305 14.12 -0.57 -8.14
N TYR A 306 13.93 -0.97 -6.88
CA TYR A 306 14.23 -0.12 -5.72
C TYR A 306 15.71 0.30 -5.68
N GLU A 307 16.65 -0.64 -5.87
CA GLU A 307 18.07 -0.34 -5.90
C GLU A 307 18.43 0.63 -7.06
N LEU A 308 17.87 0.38 -8.27
CA LEU A 308 18.07 1.29 -9.43
C LEU A 308 17.55 2.70 -9.15
N LEU A 309 16.36 2.83 -8.57
CA LEU A 309 15.74 4.12 -8.27
C LEU A 309 16.42 4.86 -7.09
N ARG A 310 17.15 4.16 -6.24
CA ARG A 310 18.07 4.77 -5.27
C ARG A 310 19.34 5.33 -5.93
N GLY A 311 19.57 5.01 -7.19
CA GLY A 311 20.75 5.43 -7.94
C GLY A 311 21.90 4.43 -7.91
N LYS A 312 21.63 3.18 -7.52
CA LYS A 312 22.63 2.11 -7.51
C LYS A 312 22.81 1.56 -8.93
N ASP A 313 24.03 1.54 -9.38
CA ASP A 313 24.43 0.73 -10.53
C ASP A 313 24.51 -0.74 -10.08
N LEU A 314 23.79 -1.64 -10.79
CA LEU A 314 23.70 -3.05 -10.40
C LEU A 314 24.96 -3.87 -10.73
N GLU A 315 25.84 -3.34 -11.60
CA GLU A 315 27.07 -4.00 -11.99
C GLU A 315 28.24 -3.57 -11.09
N SER A 316 28.45 -2.25 -10.96
CA SER A 316 29.52 -1.71 -10.10
C SER A 316 29.15 -1.70 -8.60
N GLY A 317 27.85 -1.65 -8.27
CA GLY A 317 27.35 -1.49 -6.91
C GLY A 317 27.44 -0.05 -6.39
N GLU A 318 27.97 0.90 -7.16
CA GLU A 318 28.09 2.31 -6.79
C GLU A 318 26.73 3.02 -6.79
N VAL A 319 26.57 4.00 -5.92
CA VAL A 319 25.36 4.83 -5.82
C VAL A 319 25.69 6.26 -6.21
N SER A 320 24.99 6.82 -7.21
CA SER A 320 25.15 8.19 -7.64
C SER A 320 23.83 8.91 -7.89
N LEU A 321 23.84 10.24 -7.72
CA LEU A 321 22.70 11.10 -8.01
C LEU A 321 22.35 11.10 -9.50
N GLU A 322 23.36 11.03 -10.36
CA GLU A 322 23.21 10.98 -11.82
C GLU A 322 22.48 9.70 -12.26
N THR A 323 22.93 8.54 -11.76
CA THR A 323 22.28 7.25 -12.02
C THR A 323 20.83 7.25 -11.53
N ARG A 324 20.56 7.84 -10.36
CA ARG A 324 19.19 8.00 -9.85
C ARG A 324 18.34 8.84 -10.79
N ALA A 325 18.82 10.02 -11.20
CA ALA A 325 18.09 10.90 -12.10
C ALA A 325 17.76 10.20 -13.42
N LYS A 326 18.73 9.52 -14.03
CA LYS A 326 18.54 8.72 -15.25
C LYS A 326 17.49 7.63 -15.07
N ASN A 327 17.53 6.88 -13.97
CA ASN A 327 16.58 5.81 -13.71
C ASN A 327 15.15 6.34 -13.47
N PHE A 328 15.01 7.52 -12.85
CA PHE A 328 13.70 8.18 -12.75
C PHE A 328 13.18 8.65 -14.10
N GLU A 329 14.01 9.16 -15.01
CA GLU A 329 13.54 9.52 -16.37
C GLU A 329 13.04 8.29 -17.13
N ILE A 330 13.74 7.16 -17.06
CA ILE A 330 13.28 5.89 -17.64
C ILE A 330 11.91 5.48 -17.06
N LEU A 331 11.73 5.61 -15.74
CA LEU A 331 10.45 5.30 -15.10
C LEU A 331 9.34 6.25 -15.56
N LYS A 332 9.61 7.55 -15.69
CA LYS A 332 8.64 8.56 -16.14
C LYS A 332 8.13 8.27 -17.54
N GLU A 333 9.03 7.98 -18.47
CA GLU A 333 8.65 7.61 -19.83
C GLU A 333 7.79 6.35 -19.86
N ALA A 334 8.19 5.32 -19.13
CA ALA A 334 7.43 4.07 -19.05
C ALA A 334 6.06 4.27 -18.41
N GLN A 335 5.96 5.07 -17.35
CA GLN A 335 4.68 5.36 -16.70
C GLN A 335 3.73 6.10 -17.62
N ALA A 336 4.22 7.02 -18.45
CA ALA A 336 3.37 7.73 -19.42
C ALA A 336 2.62 6.75 -20.33
N ASP A 337 3.30 5.71 -20.82
CA ASP A 337 2.66 4.65 -21.62
C ASP A 337 1.66 3.81 -20.80
N VAL A 338 1.96 3.55 -19.53
CA VAL A 338 1.10 2.75 -18.63
C VAL A 338 -0.20 3.44 -18.30
N VAL A 339 -0.19 4.76 -18.09
CA VAL A 339 -1.39 5.54 -17.77
C VAL A 339 -2.05 6.16 -19.01
N ASP A 340 -1.55 5.87 -20.21
CA ASP A 340 -2.19 6.29 -21.46
C ASP A 340 -3.51 5.55 -21.64
N LEU A 341 -4.61 6.30 -21.75
CA LEU A 341 -5.96 5.75 -21.86
C LEU A 341 -6.17 4.94 -23.13
N THR A 342 -5.49 5.29 -24.24
CA THR A 342 -5.59 4.55 -25.51
C THR A 342 -4.93 3.19 -25.35
N ASN A 343 -3.71 3.13 -24.85
CA ASN A 343 -3.00 1.88 -24.58
C ASN A 343 -3.81 0.97 -23.64
N PHE A 344 -4.32 1.54 -22.54
CA PHE A 344 -5.08 0.77 -21.56
C PHE A 344 -6.40 0.25 -22.16
N SER A 345 -7.14 1.09 -22.88
CA SER A 345 -8.39 0.70 -23.55
C SER A 345 -8.15 -0.38 -24.61
N GLU A 346 -7.12 -0.23 -25.45
CA GLU A 346 -6.79 -1.23 -26.48
C GLU A 346 -6.36 -2.55 -25.89
N PHE A 347 -5.63 -2.55 -24.76
CA PHE A 347 -5.35 -3.76 -24.01
C PHE A 347 -6.61 -4.42 -23.46
N LEU A 348 -7.56 -3.67 -22.90
CA LEU A 348 -8.82 -4.25 -22.40
C LEU A 348 -9.65 -4.89 -23.52
N LYS A 349 -9.59 -4.34 -24.76
CA LYS A 349 -10.18 -4.98 -25.92
C LYS A 349 -9.55 -6.33 -26.25
N ALA A 350 -8.24 -6.51 -26.00
CA ALA A 350 -7.60 -7.82 -26.15
C ALA A 350 -8.19 -8.86 -25.19
N LEU A 351 -8.56 -8.48 -23.98
CA LEU A 351 -9.24 -9.38 -23.03
C LEU A 351 -10.64 -9.77 -23.54
N GLN A 352 -11.36 -8.82 -24.18
CA GLN A 352 -12.65 -9.10 -24.80
C GLN A 352 -12.52 -10.00 -26.04
N GLU A 353 -11.50 -9.79 -26.86
CA GLU A 353 -11.16 -10.65 -27.99
C GLU A 353 -10.75 -12.07 -27.55
N ALA A 354 -10.27 -12.26 -26.31
CA ALA A 354 -10.06 -13.55 -25.68
C ALA A 354 -11.35 -14.19 -25.12
N GLY A 355 -12.52 -13.54 -25.27
CA GLY A 355 -13.82 -14.03 -24.81
C GLY A 355 -14.16 -13.70 -23.35
N PHE A 356 -13.32 -13.00 -22.62
CA PHE A 356 -13.61 -12.59 -21.23
C PHE A 356 -14.49 -11.34 -21.23
N ARG A 357 -15.50 -11.31 -20.34
CA ARG A 357 -16.48 -10.21 -20.26
C ARG A 357 -16.40 -9.42 -18.95
N SER A 358 -15.82 -9.99 -17.92
CA SER A 358 -15.63 -9.31 -16.63
C SER A 358 -14.47 -9.89 -15.82
N GLY A 359 -13.99 -9.13 -14.86
CA GLY A 359 -12.95 -9.57 -13.92
C GLY A 359 -13.36 -10.77 -13.06
N LYS A 360 -14.66 -11.06 -12.93
CA LYS A 360 -15.14 -12.25 -12.21
C LYS A 360 -14.78 -13.57 -12.92
N MET A 361 -14.52 -13.52 -14.22
CA MET A 361 -14.05 -14.66 -15.01
C MET A 361 -12.52 -14.87 -14.89
N ILE A 362 -11.79 -13.98 -14.21
CA ILE A 362 -10.34 -13.98 -14.18
C ILE A 362 -9.90 -14.26 -12.75
N THR A 363 -9.36 -15.46 -12.51
CA THR A 363 -8.94 -15.92 -11.18
C THR A 363 -7.63 -15.29 -10.71
N SER A 364 -6.75 -14.86 -11.64
CA SER A 364 -5.46 -14.25 -11.33
C SER A 364 -5.37 -12.82 -11.88
N ARG A 365 -5.36 -11.83 -11.01
CA ARG A 365 -5.11 -10.43 -11.38
C ARG A 365 -3.73 -10.22 -11.99
N ASN A 366 -2.74 -11.02 -11.59
CA ASN A 366 -1.40 -10.97 -12.18
C ASN A 366 -1.41 -11.29 -13.67
N SER A 367 -2.32 -12.16 -14.14
CA SER A 367 -2.46 -12.44 -15.57
C SER A 367 -2.86 -11.18 -16.36
N ILE A 368 -3.71 -10.30 -15.80
CA ILE A 368 -4.06 -9.02 -16.43
C ILE A 368 -2.84 -8.09 -16.41
N VAL A 369 -2.23 -7.89 -15.24
CA VAL A 369 -1.13 -6.94 -15.02
C VAL A 369 0.06 -7.23 -15.95
N TYR A 370 0.47 -8.49 -16.00
CA TYR A 370 1.64 -8.88 -16.78
C TYR A 370 1.33 -9.05 -18.28
N SER A 371 0.10 -9.38 -18.66
CA SER A 371 -0.30 -9.30 -20.06
C SER A 371 -0.35 -7.86 -20.56
N TYR A 372 -0.72 -6.91 -19.70
CA TYR A 372 -0.61 -5.49 -20.04
C TYR A 372 0.83 -5.05 -20.27
N LEU A 373 1.77 -5.51 -19.43
CA LEU A 373 3.20 -5.28 -19.65
C LEU A 373 3.66 -5.80 -21.02
N ILE A 374 3.29 -7.04 -21.38
CA ILE A 374 3.68 -7.64 -22.68
C ILE A 374 3.05 -6.84 -23.84
N PHE A 375 1.80 -6.41 -23.70
CA PHE A 375 1.14 -5.53 -24.67
C PHE A 375 1.93 -4.23 -24.88
N LEU A 376 2.34 -3.56 -23.79
CA LEU A 376 3.11 -2.32 -23.88
C LEU A 376 4.50 -2.50 -24.46
N ILE A 377 5.18 -3.61 -24.17
CA ILE A 377 6.47 -3.97 -24.80
C ILE A 377 6.28 -4.09 -26.32
N GLY A 378 5.27 -4.86 -26.77
CA GLY A 378 4.97 -4.99 -28.20
C GLY A 378 4.66 -3.67 -28.88
N ARG A 379 3.95 -2.77 -28.18
CA ARG A 379 3.57 -1.45 -28.71
C ARG A 379 4.75 -0.49 -28.74
N ARG A 380 5.46 -0.31 -27.62
CA ARG A 380 6.51 0.69 -27.42
C ARG A 380 7.79 0.34 -28.16
N ASP A 381 8.26 -0.88 -27.99
CA ASP A 381 9.58 -1.26 -28.48
C ASP A 381 9.57 -1.73 -29.93
N TYR A 382 8.47 -2.35 -30.33
CA TYR A 382 8.36 -2.98 -31.65
C TYR A 382 7.37 -2.29 -32.58
N GLY A 383 6.67 -1.25 -32.13
CA GLY A 383 5.75 -0.45 -32.96
C GLY A 383 4.58 -1.24 -33.56
N ILE A 384 4.22 -2.40 -32.99
CA ILE A 384 3.18 -3.26 -33.52
C ILE A 384 1.83 -2.54 -33.45
N ASP A 385 1.05 -2.60 -34.55
CA ASP A 385 -0.27 -2.00 -34.61
C ASP A 385 -1.24 -2.66 -33.61
N PHE A 386 -2.23 -1.89 -33.16
CA PHE A 386 -3.17 -2.32 -32.13
C PHE A 386 -3.97 -3.58 -32.50
N LYS A 387 -4.39 -3.72 -33.77
CA LYS A 387 -5.18 -4.87 -34.20
C LYS A 387 -4.39 -6.16 -34.12
N THR A 388 -3.18 -6.17 -34.65
CA THR A 388 -2.27 -7.32 -34.62
C THR A 388 -1.89 -7.66 -33.18
N LEU A 389 -1.58 -6.63 -32.38
CA LEU A 389 -1.15 -6.81 -31.00
C LEU A 389 -2.29 -7.34 -30.11
N ARG A 390 -3.53 -6.84 -30.26
CA ARG A 390 -4.70 -7.38 -29.54
C ARG A 390 -4.90 -8.86 -29.81
N ALA A 391 -4.89 -9.28 -31.09
CA ALA A 391 -5.07 -10.67 -31.43
C ALA A 391 -3.99 -11.59 -30.85
N ALA A 392 -2.73 -11.13 -30.82
CA ALA A 392 -1.63 -11.86 -30.22
C ALA A 392 -1.76 -11.93 -28.68
N VAL A 393 -2.04 -10.80 -28.03
CA VAL A 393 -2.18 -10.71 -26.57
C VAL A 393 -3.44 -11.43 -26.08
N ALA A 394 -4.53 -11.48 -26.86
CA ALA A 394 -5.71 -12.28 -26.54
C ALA A 394 -5.35 -13.77 -26.36
N ARG A 395 -4.58 -14.34 -27.30
CA ARG A 395 -4.10 -15.74 -27.20
C ARG A 395 -3.13 -15.92 -26.02
N TRP A 396 -2.23 -14.97 -25.83
CA TRP A 396 -1.32 -14.96 -24.69
C TRP A 396 -2.09 -14.96 -23.37
N PHE A 397 -3.05 -14.08 -23.23
CA PHE A 397 -3.86 -13.95 -22.00
C PHE A 397 -4.64 -15.23 -21.71
N LEU A 398 -5.29 -15.82 -22.73
CA LEU A 398 -5.99 -17.09 -22.58
C LEU A 398 -5.05 -18.20 -22.07
N MET A 399 -3.86 -18.32 -22.67
CA MET A 399 -2.84 -19.26 -22.20
C MET A 399 -2.44 -18.98 -20.75
N CYS A 400 -2.19 -17.72 -20.37
CA CYS A 400 -1.84 -17.37 -19.01
C CYS A 400 -2.92 -17.75 -17.99
N VAL A 401 -4.19 -17.62 -18.34
CA VAL A 401 -5.31 -18.01 -17.49
C VAL A 401 -5.40 -19.54 -17.37
N LEU A 402 -5.38 -20.25 -18.51
CA LEU A 402 -5.47 -21.72 -18.55
C LEU A 402 -4.36 -22.42 -17.81
N THR A 403 -3.13 -21.93 -17.93
CA THR A 403 -1.93 -22.56 -17.35
C THR A 403 -1.56 -22.01 -15.97
N SER A 404 -2.35 -21.05 -15.45
CA SER A 404 -2.02 -20.34 -14.21
C SER A 404 -0.59 -19.77 -14.20
N ARG A 405 -0.11 -19.27 -15.36
CA ARG A 405 1.30 -18.91 -15.62
C ARG A 405 1.88 -17.95 -14.57
N TYR A 406 1.12 -17.01 -14.09
CA TYR A 406 1.55 -15.98 -13.14
C TYR A 406 1.05 -16.22 -11.71
N THR A 407 0.92 -17.50 -11.33
CA THR A 407 0.70 -17.93 -9.94
C THR A 407 2.00 -18.51 -9.36
N GLY A 408 2.10 -18.65 -8.07
CA GLY A 408 3.31 -19.13 -7.39
C GLY A 408 4.43 -18.09 -7.35
N SER A 409 5.33 -18.06 -8.32
CA SER A 409 6.44 -17.10 -8.40
C SER A 409 6.30 -16.17 -9.62
N PRO A 410 5.32 -15.25 -9.62
CA PRO A 410 4.98 -14.46 -10.81
C PRO A 410 6.12 -13.58 -11.29
N GLU A 411 6.87 -12.94 -10.40
CA GLU A 411 7.97 -12.03 -10.76
C GLU A 411 9.10 -12.77 -11.50
N THR A 412 9.44 -13.99 -11.06
CA THR A 412 10.46 -14.82 -11.73
C THR A 412 10.01 -15.24 -13.13
N GLN A 413 8.74 -15.60 -13.28
CA GLN A 413 8.20 -16.01 -14.58
C GLN A 413 8.15 -14.83 -15.56
N VAL A 414 7.69 -13.66 -15.10
CA VAL A 414 7.66 -12.45 -15.92
C VAL A 414 9.06 -12.01 -16.36
N GLU A 415 10.05 -12.11 -15.47
CA GLU A 415 11.43 -11.76 -15.81
C GLU A 415 12.02 -12.66 -16.90
N LYS A 416 11.66 -13.97 -16.89
CA LYS A 416 11.99 -14.88 -17.99
C LYS A 416 11.31 -14.49 -19.31
N ASP A 417 10.05 -14.10 -19.23
CA ASP A 417 9.29 -13.69 -20.42
C ASP A 417 9.85 -12.37 -21.01
N ILE A 418 10.14 -11.37 -20.20
CA ILE A 418 10.76 -10.12 -20.64
C ILE A 418 12.09 -10.38 -21.34
N ARG A 419 12.94 -11.24 -20.80
CA ARG A 419 14.24 -11.58 -21.41
C ARG A 419 14.06 -12.21 -22.79
N ARG A 420 13.13 -13.15 -22.94
CA ARG A 420 12.85 -13.78 -24.25
C ARG A 420 12.36 -12.78 -25.28
N PHE A 421 11.50 -11.85 -24.86
CA PHE A 421 11.02 -10.81 -25.76
C PHE A 421 12.11 -9.80 -26.12
N ALA A 422 13.06 -9.52 -25.23
CA ALA A 422 14.17 -8.62 -25.51
C ALA A 422 15.18 -9.17 -26.54
N GLU A 423 15.15 -10.48 -26.83
CA GLU A 423 15.99 -11.12 -27.85
C GLU A 423 15.44 -10.92 -29.28
N ALA A 424 14.19 -10.50 -29.44
CA ALA A 424 13.58 -10.28 -30.74
C ALA A 424 14.16 -9.03 -31.42
N ALA A 425 14.58 -9.15 -32.66
CA ALA A 425 15.14 -8.04 -33.42
C ALA A 425 14.07 -7.09 -34.00
N ASN A 426 12.82 -7.55 -34.11
CA ASN A 426 11.72 -6.78 -34.71
C ASN A 426 10.34 -7.30 -34.23
N GLY A 427 9.27 -6.58 -34.62
CA GLY A 427 7.91 -6.94 -34.23
C GLY A 427 7.43 -8.31 -34.73
N ALA A 428 7.91 -8.76 -35.87
CA ALA A 428 7.54 -10.08 -36.39
C ALA A 428 8.16 -11.21 -35.52
N GLU A 429 9.41 -11.04 -35.10
CA GLU A 429 10.08 -11.97 -34.19
C GLU A 429 9.47 -11.95 -32.79
N PHE A 430 9.10 -10.77 -32.29
CA PHE A 430 8.35 -10.65 -31.03
C PHE A 430 7.06 -11.45 -31.07
N LEU A 431 6.25 -11.31 -32.14
CA LEU A 431 5.00 -12.04 -32.31
C LEU A 431 5.24 -13.55 -32.46
N ALA A 432 6.30 -13.96 -33.19
CA ALA A 432 6.69 -15.35 -33.33
C ALA A 432 7.10 -15.98 -32.00
N THR A 433 7.89 -15.24 -31.19
CA THR A 433 8.30 -15.65 -29.82
C THR A 433 7.08 -15.83 -28.92
N LEU A 434 6.13 -14.86 -28.98
CA LEU A 434 4.89 -14.95 -28.21
C LEU A 434 4.08 -16.20 -28.61
N ASP A 435 3.87 -16.44 -29.91
CA ASP A 435 3.14 -17.62 -30.42
C ASP A 435 3.85 -18.92 -30.06
N GLN A 436 5.19 -18.99 -30.15
CA GLN A 436 5.99 -20.13 -29.75
C GLN A 436 5.80 -20.47 -28.27
N ILE A 437 5.82 -19.46 -27.39
CA ILE A 437 5.59 -19.67 -25.95
C ILE A 437 4.16 -20.22 -25.75
N VAL A 438 3.16 -19.63 -26.39
CA VAL A 438 1.77 -20.10 -26.29
C VAL A 438 1.66 -21.56 -26.68
N ARG A 439 2.20 -21.95 -27.86
CA ARG A 439 2.18 -23.33 -28.33
C ARG A 439 2.93 -24.30 -27.43
N SER A 440 4.05 -23.86 -26.84
CA SER A 440 4.83 -24.70 -25.94
C SER A 440 4.14 -24.99 -24.60
N GLN A 441 3.16 -24.18 -24.24
CA GLN A 441 2.36 -24.35 -23.01
C GLN A 441 1.04 -25.09 -23.29
N LEU A 442 0.41 -24.83 -24.42
CA LEU A 442 -0.86 -25.44 -24.86
C LEU A 442 -0.59 -26.56 -25.85
N THR A 443 0.11 -27.62 -25.39
CA THR A 443 0.47 -28.81 -26.15
C THR A 443 -0.75 -29.72 -26.39
N SER A 444 -0.61 -30.77 -27.22
CA SER A 444 -1.64 -31.81 -27.39
C SER A 444 -2.02 -32.43 -26.04
N ASP A 445 -1.03 -32.74 -25.20
CA ASP A 445 -1.27 -33.31 -23.86
C ASP A 445 -2.05 -32.33 -22.94
N PHE A 446 -1.81 -31.05 -23.11
CA PHE A 446 -2.61 -30.06 -22.37
C PHE A 446 -4.10 -30.15 -22.76
N TRP A 447 -4.40 -30.20 -24.05
CA TRP A 447 -5.78 -30.23 -24.55
C TRP A 447 -6.47 -31.58 -24.32
N GLU A 448 -5.74 -32.69 -24.45
CA GLU A 448 -6.31 -34.04 -24.40
C GLU A 448 -6.38 -34.60 -22.96
N VAL A 449 -5.49 -34.17 -22.07
CA VAL A 449 -5.41 -34.69 -20.70
C VAL A 449 -5.63 -33.61 -19.65
N THR A 450 -4.79 -32.58 -19.62
CA THR A 450 -4.77 -31.63 -18.50
C THR A 450 -6.08 -30.79 -18.42
N LEU A 451 -6.56 -30.28 -19.55
CA LEU A 451 -7.77 -29.46 -19.56
C LEU A 451 -9.03 -30.27 -19.23
N PRO A 452 -9.27 -31.49 -19.78
CA PRO A 452 -10.38 -32.33 -19.35
C PRO A 452 -10.39 -32.65 -17.87
N GLU A 453 -9.22 -32.98 -17.29
CA GLU A 453 -9.10 -33.21 -15.87
C GLU A 453 -9.46 -31.96 -15.03
N GLN A 454 -9.01 -30.77 -15.42
CA GLN A 454 -9.37 -29.53 -14.76
C GLN A 454 -10.87 -29.20 -14.86
N LEU A 455 -11.48 -29.50 -16.00
CA LEU A 455 -12.94 -29.31 -16.21
C LEU A 455 -13.79 -30.33 -15.45
N ALA A 456 -13.25 -31.52 -15.17
CA ALA A 456 -13.94 -32.54 -14.37
C ALA A 456 -14.03 -32.20 -12.88
N TRP A 457 -13.25 -31.23 -12.39
CA TRP A 457 -13.33 -30.79 -11.00
C TRP A 457 -14.62 -30.02 -10.75
N SER A 458 -15.40 -30.43 -9.75
CA SER A 458 -16.72 -29.89 -9.41
C SER A 458 -16.73 -28.50 -8.76
N GLY A 459 -15.56 -27.90 -8.51
CA GLY A 459 -15.43 -26.54 -7.98
C GLY A 459 -15.68 -25.51 -9.06
N GLY A 460 -16.82 -24.81 -9.04
CA GLY A 460 -17.26 -23.87 -10.08
C GLY A 460 -16.39 -22.61 -10.28
N TYR A 461 -15.18 -22.53 -9.70
CA TYR A 461 -14.29 -21.36 -9.77
C TYR A 461 -12.86 -21.71 -10.26
N VAL A 462 -12.73 -22.71 -11.11
CA VAL A 462 -11.43 -23.07 -11.71
C VAL A 462 -11.16 -22.25 -12.99
N PRO A 463 -9.90 -21.85 -13.26
CA PRO A 463 -9.53 -21.07 -14.45
C PRO A 463 -10.00 -21.71 -15.75
N ALA A 464 -9.91 -23.04 -15.87
CA ALA A 464 -10.35 -23.80 -17.03
C ALA A 464 -11.85 -23.62 -17.34
N MET A 465 -12.73 -23.57 -16.33
CA MET A 465 -14.15 -23.34 -16.49
C MET A 465 -14.45 -21.96 -17.06
N PHE A 466 -13.77 -20.92 -16.54
CA PHE A 466 -13.93 -19.57 -17.08
C PHE A 466 -13.39 -19.42 -18.49
N ALA A 467 -12.30 -20.09 -18.83
CA ALA A 467 -11.79 -20.14 -20.19
C ALA A 467 -12.74 -20.89 -21.13
N TYR A 468 -13.39 -21.96 -20.65
CA TYR A 468 -14.46 -22.64 -21.38
C TYR A 468 -15.65 -21.71 -21.66
N PHE A 469 -16.13 -20.96 -20.68
CA PHE A 469 -17.17 -19.95 -20.89
C PHE A 469 -16.76 -18.84 -21.86
N ALA A 470 -15.51 -18.38 -21.78
CA ALA A 470 -14.94 -17.43 -22.73
C ALA A 470 -14.94 -17.99 -24.16
N SER A 471 -14.60 -19.26 -24.32
CA SER A 471 -14.64 -19.96 -25.63
C SER A 471 -16.07 -20.11 -26.16
N LEU A 472 -17.04 -20.43 -25.31
CA LEU A 472 -18.46 -20.48 -25.69
C LEU A 472 -18.98 -19.12 -26.17
N ASP A 473 -18.58 -18.04 -25.49
CA ASP A 473 -18.94 -16.68 -25.91
C ASP A 473 -18.38 -16.34 -27.29
N LEU A 474 -17.12 -16.68 -27.56
CA LEU A 474 -16.50 -16.50 -28.89
C LEU A 474 -17.17 -17.30 -29.99
N LEU A 475 -17.69 -18.48 -29.68
CA LEU A 475 -18.44 -19.33 -30.59
C LEU A 475 -19.91 -18.90 -30.78
N GLY A 476 -20.33 -17.82 -30.13
CA GLY A 476 -21.69 -17.31 -30.19
C GLY A 476 -22.71 -18.23 -29.52
N ALA A 477 -22.30 -19.08 -28.61
CA ALA A 477 -23.21 -19.93 -27.85
C ALA A 477 -24.14 -19.05 -26.98
N LYS A 478 -25.43 -19.26 -27.05
CA LYS A 478 -26.39 -18.60 -26.16
C LYS A 478 -26.21 -19.18 -24.78
N VAL A 479 -25.74 -18.35 -23.84
CA VAL A 479 -25.69 -18.72 -22.43
C VAL A 479 -27.12 -18.85 -21.91
N LEU A 480 -27.41 -19.93 -21.23
CA LEU A 480 -28.75 -20.25 -20.68
C LEU A 480 -29.03 -19.49 -19.35
N PHE A 481 -28.48 -18.27 -19.17
CA PHE A 481 -28.74 -17.45 -17.98
C PHE A 481 -29.14 -16.04 -18.32
#